data_30a2022c7af5e11eeaaf154c2efbd4e9
#
_entry.id   30a2022c7af5e11eeaaf154c2efbd4e9
#
_cell.length_a   1.000
_cell.length_b   1.000
_cell.length_c   1.000
_cell.angle_alpha   90.00
_cell.angle_beta   90.00
_cell.angle_gamma   90.00
#
_symmetry.space_group_name_H-M   'P 1'
#
loop_
_entity.id
_entity.type
_entity.pdbx_description
1 polymer ?
#
loop_
_entity_poly.entity_id
_entity_poly.type
_entity_poly.pdbx_seq_one_letter_code
_entity_poly.pdbx_strand_id
1 'polypeptide(L)'
;REHGRGRVAVEDPVAGALSYRKMLAGAVVLGRKLAPLAEIGEAVGVMLPNANGAVVTVLALMTTGRVPAMINFSAGPTNVRAACRAAKIRTFITSRAFIEKGRLGNLIAQIENDLRIVYLEDIRTGVTFTDRMRGLLASGKPLIARKADDPAAILFTSGSEGTPKGVVLSHRNILANAAQAEARIDFGRTDKVFNVLPVFHSFGLTIGLILPLVSGVRVYLYPSPLHYRIVPELIYGVNATILFGTDTFLAGYSRSAHAYDFRSLRYILAGAEPVKVSTRRVYMEKFGLRILEGYGVTETAPALALNTPMFNKFGTVGRLLPGMEMRLEPVPGVEDGGRLFVRGPNVMLGYVRVENPGVLERPVDGWHDTGDIVGVDHEGFITIRGRAKRFAKIGGEMVSLAAVEMLASELWPDAISGVATVPDPRKGERLILVTTRKDPVRSDLIMFARSRGASEMMVPAEVLIVEKLPLLGSGKIDYVALQKLVNERVKLEGVA
;
A
#
# COMPACT_ATOMS: atom_id res chain seq x y z
N ARG A 1 15.14 11.89 21.12
CA ARG A 1 15.51 12.97 22.05
C ARG A 1 14.85 14.28 21.66
N GLU A 2 14.80 14.61 20.39
CA GLU A 2 14.24 15.86 19.83
C GLU A 2 12.77 16.06 20.15
N HIS A 3 11.96 15.02 20.14
CA HIS A 3 10.50 15.13 20.29
C HIS A 3 10.00 15.00 21.73
N GLY A 4 10.88 14.78 22.70
CA GLY A 4 10.53 14.59 24.11
C GLY A 4 10.16 13.13 24.44
N ARG A 5 10.94 12.50 25.30
CA ARG A 5 10.82 11.06 25.64
C ARG A 5 9.48 10.67 26.28
N GLY A 6 8.83 11.60 26.97
CA GLY A 6 7.55 11.39 27.66
C GLY A 6 6.32 11.51 26.76
N ARG A 7 6.46 12.07 25.54
CA ARG A 7 5.34 12.24 24.62
C ARG A 7 4.82 10.90 24.12
N VAL A 8 3.52 10.84 23.91
CA VAL A 8 2.88 9.69 23.24
C VAL A 8 3.35 9.61 21.80
N ALA A 9 3.89 8.46 21.41
CA ALA A 9 4.34 8.17 20.06
C ALA A 9 3.25 7.42 19.29
N VAL A 10 2.77 6.30 19.86
CA VAL A 10 1.75 5.43 19.24
C VAL A 10 0.66 5.11 20.25
N GLU A 11 -0.50 4.78 19.74
CA GLU A 11 -1.66 4.37 20.52
C GLU A 11 -2.50 3.38 19.70
N ASP A 12 -3.06 2.38 20.37
CA ASP A 12 -4.06 1.50 19.78
C ASP A 12 -5.24 1.27 20.75
N PRO A 13 -6.40 0.80 20.28
CA PRO A 13 -7.59 0.64 21.13
C PRO A 13 -7.48 -0.46 22.19
N VAL A 14 -6.48 -1.33 22.13
CA VAL A 14 -6.31 -2.47 23.05
C VAL A 14 -5.24 -2.19 24.11
N ALA A 15 -4.06 -1.76 23.66
CA ALA A 15 -2.90 -1.54 24.54
C ALA A 15 -2.80 -0.09 25.04
N GLY A 16 -3.60 0.83 24.48
CA GLY A 16 -3.58 2.24 24.81
C GLY A 16 -2.32 2.97 24.35
N ALA A 17 -1.98 4.06 25.00
CA ALA A 17 -0.91 4.96 24.59
C ALA A 17 0.48 4.50 25.06
N LEU A 18 1.46 4.53 24.14
CA LEU A 18 2.89 4.35 24.43
C LEU A 18 3.65 5.64 24.16
N SER A 19 4.41 6.11 25.15
CA SER A 19 5.37 7.18 24.93
C SER A 19 6.59 6.70 24.15
N TYR A 20 7.34 7.61 23.53
CA TYR A 20 8.62 7.30 22.88
C TYR A 20 9.53 6.48 23.78
N ARG A 21 9.65 6.86 25.07
CA ARG A 21 10.48 6.13 26.04
C ARG A 21 10.02 4.69 26.23
N LYS A 22 8.70 4.46 26.41
CA LYS A 22 8.16 3.11 26.61
C LYS A 22 8.26 2.28 25.33
N MET A 23 7.98 2.88 24.18
CA MET A 23 8.07 2.22 22.88
C MET A 23 9.51 1.75 22.58
N LEU A 24 10.50 2.63 22.74
CA LEU A 24 11.91 2.31 22.51
C LEU A 24 12.45 1.32 23.54
N ALA A 25 12.07 1.45 24.82
CA ALA A 25 12.43 0.47 25.84
C ALA A 25 11.86 -0.92 25.52
N GLY A 26 10.59 -0.98 25.08
CA GLY A 26 9.96 -2.20 24.62
C GLY A 26 10.69 -2.82 23.43
N ALA A 27 11.09 -1.99 22.45
CA ALA A 27 11.86 -2.45 21.29
C ALA A 27 13.23 -3.04 21.71
N VAL A 28 13.93 -2.44 22.68
CA VAL A 28 15.21 -2.97 23.20
C VAL A 28 15.00 -4.30 23.95
N VAL A 29 13.96 -4.38 24.79
CA VAL A 29 13.66 -5.61 25.56
C VAL A 29 13.31 -6.74 24.59
N LEU A 30 12.34 -6.51 23.70
CA LEU A 30 11.92 -7.50 22.71
C LEU A 30 13.06 -7.86 21.78
N GLY A 31 13.83 -6.89 21.31
CA GLY A 31 14.96 -7.10 20.43
C GLY A 31 16.01 -8.04 21.03
N ARG A 32 16.34 -7.90 22.32
CA ARG A 32 17.25 -8.81 23.02
C ARG A 32 16.72 -10.24 23.09
N LYS A 33 15.40 -10.42 23.26
CA LYS A 33 14.78 -11.75 23.27
C LYS A 33 14.72 -12.38 21.88
N LEU A 34 14.58 -11.56 20.84
CA LEU A 34 14.53 -12.00 19.44
C LEU A 34 15.93 -12.22 18.83
N ALA A 35 16.95 -11.53 19.34
CA ALA A 35 18.29 -11.59 18.78
C ALA A 35 18.89 -13.00 18.65
N PRO A 36 18.69 -13.95 19.59
CA PRO A 36 19.18 -15.33 19.46
C PRO A 36 18.47 -16.15 18.39
N LEU A 37 17.34 -15.66 17.84
CA LEU A 37 16.47 -16.43 16.93
C LEU A 37 16.82 -16.23 15.43
N ALA A 38 17.66 -15.25 15.11
CA ALA A 38 18.06 -14.93 13.75
C ALA A 38 19.42 -14.21 13.74
N GLU A 39 20.16 -14.31 12.65
CA GLU A 39 21.45 -13.65 12.48
C GLU A 39 21.29 -12.16 12.12
N ILE A 40 22.37 -11.38 12.27
CA ILE A 40 22.39 -9.97 11.83
C ILE A 40 22.25 -9.93 10.31
N GLY A 41 21.30 -9.11 9.81
CA GLY A 41 20.96 -9.00 8.38
C GLY A 41 19.96 -10.06 7.91
N GLU A 42 19.65 -11.07 8.72
CA GLU A 42 18.64 -12.07 8.37
C GLU A 42 17.22 -11.48 8.36
N ALA A 43 16.43 -11.90 7.38
CA ALA A 43 15.02 -11.54 7.27
C ALA A 43 14.17 -12.34 8.27
N VAL A 44 13.35 -11.65 9.04
CA VAL A 44 12.41 -12.24 10.00
C VAL A 44 11.00 -11.90 9.59
N GLY A 45 10.16 -12.90 9.37
CA GLY A 45 8.75 -12.73 9.02
C GLY A 45 7.97 -12.04 10.15
N VAL A 46 7.21 -11.02 9.83
CA VAL A 46 6.35 -10.29 10.78
C VAL A 46 4.92 -10.30 10.24
N MET A 47 4.03 -11.00 10.92
CA MET A 47 2.61 -11.06 10.60
C MET A 47 1.79 -10.62 11.82
N LEU A 48 1.57 -9.33 11.92
CA LEU A 48 0.89 -8.67 13.03
C LEU A 48 -0.10 -7.62 12.52
N PRO A 49 -1.18 -7.33 13.28
CA PRO A 49 -2.12 -6.27 12.92
C PRO A 49 -1.53 -4.88 13.20
N ASN A 50 -2.20 -3.83 12.72
CA ASN A 50 -1.88 -2.45 13.08
C ASN A 50 -2.15 -2.22 14.58
N ALA A 51 -1.14 -2.42 15.39
CA ALA A 51 -1.16 -2.28 16.83
C ALA A 51 0.23 -1.94 17.38
N ASN A 52 0.31 -1.50 18.63
CA ASN A 52 1.57 -1.19 19.30
C ASN A 52 2.58 -2.34 19.25
N GLY A 53 2.08 -3.60 19.31
CA GLY A 53 2.91 -4.79 19.21
C GLY A 53 3.67 -4.89 17.89
N ALA A 54 3.03 -4.54 16.76
CA ALA A 54 3.70 -4.52 15.46
C ALA A 54 4.80 -3.47 15.41
N VAL A 55 4.55 -2.26 15.91
CA VAL A 55 5.53 -1.17 15.96
C VAL A 55 6.74 -1.57 16.79
N VAL A 56 6.51 -2.07 17.98
CA VAL A 56 7.59 -2.50 18.89
C VAL A 56 8.40 -3.64 18.26
N THR A 57 7.74 -4.59 17.55
CA THR A 57 8.41 -5.71 16.89
C THR A 57 9.29 -5.24 15.72
N VAL A 58 8.78 -4.36 14.86
CA VAL A 58 9.56 -3.79 13.74
C VAL A 58 10.80 -3.05 14.28
N LEU A 59 10.62 -2.19 15.28
CA LEU A 59 11.73 -1.47 15.91
C LEU A 59 12.70 -2.42 16.66
N ALA A 60 12.20 -3.50 17.27
CA ALA A 60 13.02 -4.51 17.95
C ALA A 60 13.95 -5.23 16.97
N LEU A 61 13.46 -5.62 15.82
CA LEU A 61 14.26 -6.23 14.76
C LEU A 61 15.29 -5.23 14.20
N MET A 62 14.85 -4.02 13.86
CA MET A 62 15.74 -2.99 13.33
C MET A 62 16.86 -2.63 14.32
N THR A 63 16.55 -2.45 15.62
CA THR A 63 17.58 -2.08 16.63
C THR A 63 18.60 -3.16 16.87
N THR A 64 18.30 -4.42 16.54
CA THR A 64 19.20 -5.58 16.65
C THR A 64 19.80 -5.99 15.30
N GLY A 65 19.60 -5.19 14.26
CA GLY A 65 20.16 -5.41 12.93
C GLY A 65 19.50 -6.53 12.12
N ARG A 66 18.33 -7.02 12.53
CA ARG A 66 17.50 -7.96 11.77
C ARG A 66 16.58 -7.21 10.84
N VAL A 67 16.14 -7.85 9.76
CA VAL A 67 15.33 -7.21 8.74
C VAL A 67 13.88 -7.69 8.87
N PRO A 68 12.93 -6.86 9.33
CA PRO A 68 11.51 -7.21 9.35
C PRO A 68 11.02 -7.42 7.91
N ALA A 69 10.55 -8.64 7.62
CA ALA A 69 9.88 -9.00 6.37
C ALA A 69 8.38 -9.02 6.64
N MET A 70 7.66 -8.02 6.13
CA MET A 70 6.29 -7.72 6.49
C MET A 70 5.32 -8.60 5.68
N ILE A 71 4.67 -9.54 6.32
CA ILE A 71 3.84 -10.55 5.67
C ILE A 71 2.39 -10.10 5.56
N ASN A 72 1.87 -10.15 4.34
CA ASN A 72 0.46 -9.95 4.07
C ASN A 72 -0.33 -11.23 4.38
N PHE A 73 -1.05 -11.24 5.47
CA PHE A 73 -1.87 -12.39 5.92
C PHE A 73 -3.08 -12.68 5.02
N SER A 74 -3.50 -11.71 4.20
CA SER A 74 -4.63 -11.90 3.28
C SER A 74 -4.23 -12.53 1.93
N ALA A 75 -2.94 -12.74 1.70
CA ALA A 75 -2.43 -13.27 0.41
C ALA A 75 -2.63 -14.78 0.24
N GLY A 76 -3.08 -15.47 1.29
CA GLY A 76 -3.23 -16.92 1.31
C GLY A 76 -1.94 -17.70 1.55
N PRO A 77 -2.03 -18.98 1.99
CA PRO A 77 -0.88 -19.76 2.43
C PRO A 77 0.20 -19.96 1.36
N THR A 78 -0.19 -20.21 0.12
CA THR A 78 0.74 -20.41 -1.00
C THR A 78 1.63 -19.19 -1.22
N ASN A 79 1.03 -17.99 -1.24
CA ASN A 79 1.77 -16.74 -1.43
C ASN A 79 2.61 -16.39 -0.20
N VAL A 80 2.15 -16.68 1.01
CA VAL A 80 2.94 -16.50 2.24
C VAL A 80 4.17 -17.40 2.22
N ARG A 81 4.04 -18.69 1.85
CA ARG A 81 5.19 -19.58 1.66
C ARG A 81 6.17 -19.06 0.61
N ALA A 82 5.65 -18.63 -0.55
CA ALA A 82 6.48 -18.08 -1.62
C ALA A 82 7.25 -16.85 -1.13
N ALA A 83 6.61 -15.93 -0.41
CA ALA A 83 7.24 -14.76 0.19
C ALA A 83 8.35 -15.17 1.18
N CYS A 84 8.09 -16.15 2.06
CA CYS A 84 9.08 -16.66 3.01
C CYS A 84 10.27 -17.31 2.30
N ARG A 85 10.04 -18.07 1.24
CA ARG A 85 11.13 -18.68 0.43
C ARG A 85 11.97 -17.61 -0.26
N ALA A 86 11.33 -16.63 -0.92
CA ALA A 86 12.04 -15.56 -1.63
C ALA A 86 13.02 -14.82 -0.73
N ALA A 87 12.63 -14.50 0.51
CA ALA A 87 13.44 -13.77 1.48
C ALA A 87 14.23 -14.70 2.43
N LYS A 88 14.24 -16.02 2.22
CA LYS A 88 14.90 -17.02 3.11
C LYS A 88 14.49 -16.88 4.59
N ILE A 89 13.25 -16.56 4.86
CA ILE A 89 12.73 -16.44 6.22
C ILE A 89 12.74 -17.81 6.89
N ARG A 90 13.33 -17.90 8.08
CA ARG A 90 13.34 -19.09 8.95
C ARG A 90 12.53 -18.86 10.23
N THR A 91 12.52 -17.62 10.72
CA THR A 91 11.82 -17.21 11.93
C THR A 91 10.64 -16.32 11.57
N PHE A 92 9.47 -16.61 12.13
CA PHE A 92 8.21 -15.96 11.80
C PHE A 92 7.50 -15.50 13.08
N ILE A 93 7.31 -14.20 13.25
CA ILE A 93 6.73 -13.59 14.45
C ILE A 93 5.27 -13.28 14.23
N THR A 94 4.43 -13.73 15.17
CA THR A 94 2.99 -13.45 15.17
C THR A 94 2.44 -13.35 16.60
N SER A 95 1.12 -13.33 16.76
CA SER A 95 0.39 -13.27 18.04
C SER A 95 -0.76 -14.26 18.02
N ARG A 96 -0.96 -15.02 19.11
CA ARG A 96 -2.09 -15.95 19.24
C ARG A 96 -3.42 -15.23 19.15
N ALA A 97 -3.55 -14.11 19.85
CA ALA A 97 -4.76 -13.30 19.80
C ALA A 97 -5.08 -12.78 18.39
N PHE A 98 -4.04 -12.48 17.58
CA PHE A 98 -4.23 -12.08 16.20
C PHE A 98 -4.66 -13.25 15.31
N ILE A 99 -4.03 -14.42 15.47
CA ILE A 99 -4.39 -15.64 14.72
C ILE A 99 -5.85 -16.01 14.97
N GLU A 100 -6.27 -15.99 16.23
CA GLU A 100 -7.64 -16.33 16.63
C GLU A 100 -8.66 -15.33 16.05
N LYS A 101 -8.47 -14.02 16.31
CA LYS A 101 -9.38 -12.96 15.79
C LYS A 101 -9.43 -12.89 14.27
N GLY A 102 -8.29 -13.09 13.62
CA GLY A 102 -8.15 -13.08 12.16
C GLY A 102 -8.57 -14.40 11.50
N ARG A 103 -8.91 -15.45 12.27
CA ARG A 103 -9.21 -16.80 11.77
C ARG A 103 -8.09 -17.37 10.89
N LEU A 104 -6.83 -17.13 11.28
CA LEU A 104 -5.64 -17.46 10.51
C LEU A 104 -5.02 -18.82 10.89
N GLY A 105 -5.71 -19.64 11.69
CA GLY A 105 -5.22 -20.93 12.15
C GLY A 105 -4.82 -21.88 11.02
N ASN A 106 -5.63 -21.96 9.97
CA ASN A 106 -5.30 -22.78 8.79
C ASN A 106 -4.03 -22.28 8.06
N LEU A 107 -3.80 -20.98 8.00
CA LEU A 107 -2.57 -20.42 7.42
C LEU A 107 -1.36 -20.83 8.25
N ILE A 108 -1.42 -20.72 9.57
CA ILE A 108 -0.32 -21.13 10.46
C ILE A 108 -0.04 -22.62 10.32
N ALA A 109 -1.07 -23.50 10.39
CA ALA A 109 -0.90 -24.94 10.24
C ALA A 109 -0.22 -25.35 8.93
N GLN A 110 -0.38 -24.56 7.88
CA GLN A 110 0.28 -24.84 6.60
C GLN A 110 1.73 -24.38 6.53
N ILE A 111 2.19 -23.45 7.38
CA ILE A 111 3.57 -22.89 7.31
C ILE A 111 4.43 -23.32 8.52
N GLU A 112 3.87 -23.82 9.61
CA GLU A 112 4.60 -24.14 10.84
C GLU A 112 5.63 -25.27 10.70
N ASN A 113 5.44 -26.17 9.72
CA ASN A 113 6.43 -27.22 9.46
C ASN A 113 7.70 -26.69 8.78
N ASP A 114 7.60 -25.56 8.08
CA ASP A 114 8.71 -24.97 7.31
C ASP A 114 9.40 -23.81 8.06
N LEU A 115 8.73 -23.24 9.07
CA LEU A 115 9.14 -22.01 9.74
C LEU A 115 9.10 -22.12 11.25
N ARG A 116 10.06 -21.51 11.93
CA ARG A 116 10.01 -21.35 13.38
C ARG A 116 9.00 -20.26 13.73
N ILE A 117 7.80 -20.65 14.19
CA ILE A 117 6.77 -19.70 14.63
C ILE A 117 7.08 -19.22 16.05
N VAL A 118 7.09 -17.90 16.22
CA VAL A 118 7.36 -17.22 17.50
C VAL A 118 6.16 -16.36 17.87
N TYR A 119 5.53 -16.66 18.98
CA TYR A 119 4.40 -15.89 19.50
C TYR A 119 4.87 -14.80 20.47
N LEU A 120 4.40 -13.58 20.29
CA LEU A 120 4.75 -12.45 21.17
C LEU A 120 4.34 -12.70 22.62
N GLU A 121 3.26 -13.43 22.85
CA GLU A 121 2.78 -13.79 24.16
C GLU A 121 3.81 -14.63 24.93
N ASP A 122 4.47 -15.59 24.27
CA ASP A 122 5.49 -16.45 24.89
C ASP A 122 6.74 -15.64 25.26
N ILE A 123 7.14 -14.73 24.39
CA ILE A 123 8.27 -13.84 24.72
C ILE A 123 7.92 -12.95 25.92
N ARG A 124 6.68 -12.44 25.98
CA ARG A 124 6.22 -11.55 27.04
C ARG A 124 6.28 -12.22 28.43
N THR A 125 5.92 -13.49 28.52
CA THR A 125 5.98 -14.25 29.79
C THR A 125 7.40 -14.38 30.32
N GLY A 126 8.40 -14.45 29.41
CA GLY A 126 9.83 -14.53 29.75
C GLY A 126 10.50 -13.17 30.03
N VAL A 127 9.75 -12.05 30.05
CA VAL A 127 10.32 -10.72 30.33
C VAL A 127 10.39 -10.45 31.82
N THR A 128 11.61 -10.37 32.35
CA THR A 128 11.90 -10.10 33.77
C THR A 128 11.90 -8.61 34.09
N PHE A 129 11.86 -8.27 35.39
CA PHE A 129 12.04 -6.88 35.85
C PHE A 129 13.40 -6.30 35.42
N THR A 130 14.46 -7.11 35.49
CA THR A 130 15.80 -6.70 35.04
C THR A 130 15.86 -6.38 33.55
N ASP A 131 15.14 -7.14 32.71
CA ASP A 131 15.02 -6.85 31.27
C ASP A 131 14.38 -5.48 31.06
N ARG A 132 13.31 -5.15 31.81
CA ARG A 132 12.63 -3.84 31.70
C ARG A 132 13.53 -2.68 32.10
N MET A 133 14.27 -2.83 33.20
CA MET A 133 15.23 -1.81 33.65
C MET A 133 16.36 -1.60 32.64
N ARG A 134 16.94 -2.69 32.13
CA ARG A 134 17.96 -2.63 31.07
C ARG A 134 17.41 -1.99 29.79
N GLY A 135 16.15 -2.30 29.42
CA GLY A 135 15.48 -1.68 28.28
C GLY A 135 15.35 -0.16 28.43
N LEU A 136 14.92 0.32 29.60
CA LEU A 136 14.79 1.73 29.89
C LEU A 136 16.13 2.48 29.82
N LEU A 137 17.21 1.87 30.34
CA LEU A 137 18.55 2.45 30.32
C LEU A 137 19.15 2.48 28.89
N ALA A 138 18.95 1.42 28.12
CA ALA A 138 19.52 1.25 26.77
C ALA A 138 18.67 1.89 25.65
N SER A 139 17.49 2.44 25.92
CA SER A 139 16.53 2.94 24.92
C SER A 139 16.98 4.18 24.12
N GLY A 140 18.18 4.66 24.35
CA GLY A 140 18.73 5.85 23.68
C GLY A 140 19.55 5.61 22.43
N LYS A 141 19.92 4.34 22.16
CA LYS A 141 20.78 3.95 21.02
C LYS A 141 20.33 2.60 20.48
N PRO A 142 20.55 2.30 19.18
CA PRO A 142 20.36 0.96 18.66
C PRO A 142 21.32 -0.02 19.32
N LEU A 143 20.93 -1.28 19.45
CA LEU A 143 21.78 -2.33 20.02
C LEU A 143 22.91 -2.75 19.06
N ILE A 144 22.62 -2.70 17.76
CA ILE A 144 23.55 -2.98 16.67
C ILE A 144 23.56 -1.78 15.73
N ALA A 145 24.72 -1.21 15.46
CA ALA A 145 24.86 -0.15 14.47
C ALA A 145 24.68 -0.70 13.05
N ARG A 146 23.86 -0.03 12.25
CA ARG A 146 23.65 -0.35 10.83
C ARG A 146 24.01 0.86 9.97
N LYS A 147 24.44 0.59 8.73
CA LYS A 147 24.68 1.63 7.73
C LYS A 147 23.34 2.09 7.12
N ALA A 148 23.32 3.30 6.60
CA ALA A 148 22.12 3.86 5.97
C ALA A 148 21.62 2.99 4.80
N ASP A 149 22.54 2.37 4.07
CA ASP A 149 22.23 1.55 2.89
C ASP A 149 22.05 0.06 3.22
N ASP A 150 22.12 -0.33 4.50
CA ASP A 150 21.78 -1.68 4.91
C ASP A 150 20.26 -1.92 4.77
N PRO A 151 19.81 -3.15 4.48
CA PRO A 151 18.40 -3.51 4.47
C PRO A 151 17.71 -3.18 5.80
N ALA A 152 16.56 -2.53 5.73
CA ALA A 152 15.75 -2.11 6.88
C ALA A 152 14.40 -2.81 6.94
N ALA A 153 13.80 -3.13 5.78
CA ALA A 153 12.54 -3.86 5.69
C ALA A 153 12.42 -4.58 4.34
N ILE A 154 11.66 -5.66 4.32
CA ILE A 154 11.21 -6.34 3.09
C ILE A 154 9.69 -6.28 3.06
N LEU A 155 9.15 -5.78 1.95
CA LEU A 155 7.71 -5.71 1.68
C LEU A 155 7.38 -6.54 0.45
N PHE A 156 6.31 -7.33 0.51
CA PHE A 156 5.95 -8.20 -0.59
C PHE A 156 4.85 -7.59 -1.45
N THR A 157 5.07 -7.63 -2.77
CA THR A 157 4.09 -7.22 -3.78
C THR A 157 3.70 -8.42 -4.63
N SER A 158 2.45 -8.45 -5.12
CA SER A 158 2.06 -9.42 -6.14
C SER A 158 2.85 -9.13 -7.41
N GLY A 159 3.66 -10.10 -7.84
CA GLY A 159 4.31 -10.04 -9.15
C GLY A 159 3.26 -10.00 -10.27
N SER A 160 3.65 -9.52 -11.45
CA SER A 160 2.78 -9.51 -12.65
C SER A 160 2.31 -10.91 -13.08
N GLU A 161 2.94 -11.95 -12.57
CA GLU A 161 2.66 -13.37 -12.84
C GLU A 161 2.02 -14.08 -11.63
N GLY A 162 1.58 -13.30 -10.61
CA GLY A 162 0.92 -13.84 -9.43
C GLY A 162 1.85 -14.30 -8.30
N THR A 163 3.14 -14.54 -8.57
CA THR A 163 4.10 -14.94 -7.54
C THR A 163 4.62 -13.72 -6.78
N PRO A 164 4.62 -13.72 -5.44
CA PRO A 164 5.12 -12.60 -4.65
C PRO A 164 6.62 -12.37 -4.86
N LYS A 165 6.98 -11.09 -4.99
CA LYS A 165 8.38 -10.64 -4.97
C LYS A 165 8.60 -9.75 -3.75
N GLY A 166 9.74 -9.90 -3.08
CA GLY A 166 10.14 -9.09 -1.92
C GLY A 166 10.90 -7.84 -2.38
N VAL A 167 10.36 -6.67 -2.04
CA VAL A 167 11.01 -5.38 -2.24
C VAL A 167 11.88 -5.08 -1.03
N VAL A 168 13.18 -5.00 -1.20
CA VAL A 168 14.14 -4.73 -0.13
C VAL A 168 14.40 -3.23 -0.04
N LEU A 169 14.00 -2.63 1.08
CA LEU A 169 14.20 -1.21 1.36
C LEU A 169 15.31 -1.02 2.40
N SER A 170 16.20 -0.06 2.15
CA SER A 170 17.24 0.33 3.11
C SER A 170 16.69 1.34 4.14
N HIS A 171 17.45 1.56 5.22
CA HIS A 171 17.17 2.65 6.16
C HIS A 171 17.13 4.01 5.46
N ARG A 172 18.04 4.24 4.50
CA ARG A 172 18.06 5.46 3.67
C ARG A 172 16.77 5.60 2.87
N ASN A 173 16.31 4.55 2.19
CA ASN A 173 15.12 4.64 1.34
C ASN A 173 13.89 5.07 2.15
N ILE A 174 13.66 4.45 3.31
CA ILE A 174 12.52 4.73 4.17
C ILE A 174 12.60 6.16 4.75
N LEU A 175 13.76 6.53 5.30
CA LEU A 175 13.94 7.85 5.93
C LEU A 175 13.97 8.99 4.91
N ALA A 176 14.57 8.78 3.73
CA ALA A 176 14.53 9.76 2.65
C ALA A 176 13.09 10.02 2.20
N ASN A 177 12.28 8.96 2.02
CA ASN A 177 10.89 9.13 1.62
C ASN A 177 10.05 9.82 2.69
N ALA A 178 10.29 9.54 3.97
CA ALA A 178 9.68 10.27 5.07
C ALA A 178 10.02 11.76 5.01
N ALA A 179 11.31 12.11 4.87
CA ALA A 179 11.76 13.49 4.76
C ALA A 179 11.23 14.22 3.50
N GLN A 180 11.17 13.51 2.37
CA GLN A 180 10.59 14.05 1.13
C GLN A 180 9.09 14.38 1.28
N ALA A 181 8.32 13.53 1.94
CA ALA A 181 6.90 13.78 2.22
C ALA A 181 6.73 14.93 3.23
N GLU A 182 7.53 14.97 4.29
CA GLU A 182 7.54 16.04 5.29
C GLU A 182 7.86 17.41 4.65
N ALA A 183 8.77 17.45 3.69
CA ALA A 183 9.12 18.68 2.96
C ALA A 183 7.97 19.21 2.07
N ARG A 184 6.92 18.44 1.84
CA ARG A 184 5.77 18.81 1.00
C ARG A 184 4.50 19.09 1.79
N ILE A 185 4.35 18.49 2.95
CA ILE A 185 3.18 18.64 3.83
C ILE A 185 3.67 19.15 5.19
N ASP A 186 3.01 20.17 5.70
CA ASP A 186 3.27 20.71 7.02
C ASP A 186 2.72 19.77 8.11
N PHE A 187 3.58 18.85 8.56
CA PHE A 187 3.30 17.98 9.70
C PHE A 187 3.82 18.60 10.98
N GLY A 188 2.90 18.86 11.92
CA GLY A 188 3.22 19.49 13.19
C GLY A 188 3.17 18.53 14.38
N ARG A 189 3.86 18.88 15.47
CA ARG A 189 3.84 18.08 16.71
C ARG A 189 2.47 18.03 17.39
N THR A 190 1.53 18.87 17.00
CA THR A 190 0.14 18.87 17.46
C THR A 190 -0.73 17.92 16.65
N ASP A 191 -0.22 17.46 15.50
CA ASP A 191 -0.95 16.51 14.65
C ASP A 191 -1.05 15.11 15.26
N LYS A 192 -2.08 14.42 14.85
CA LYS A 192 -2.34 13.01 15.14
C LYS A 192 -2.76 12.31 13.86
N VAL A 193 -1.95 11.36 13.45
CA VAL A 193 -2.25 10.48 12.32
C VAL A 193 -3.18 9.35 12.76
N PHE A 194 -4.26 9.15 12.05
CA PHE A 194 -5.07 7.95 12.13
C PHE A 194 -4.58 6.95 11.07
N ASN A 195 -3.80 5.96 11.50
CA ASN A 195 -3.25 4.96 10.58
C ASN A 195 -4.08 3.68 10.61
N VAL A 196 -4.89 3.51 9.58
CA VAL A 196 -5.71 2.34 9.31
C VAL A 196 -5.11 1.48 8.19
N LEU A 197 -4.12 2.01 7.46
CA LEU A 197 -3.46 1.29 6.37
C LEU A 197 -2.54 0.21 6.94
N PRO A 198 -2.60 -1.03 6.41
CA PRO A 198 -1.80 -2.12 6.93
C PRO A 198 -0.29 -1.82 6.90
N VAL A 199 0.41 -2.06 8.01
CA VAL A 199 1.87 -1.85 8.11
C VAL A 199 2.69 -2.84 7.29
N PHE A 200 2.07 -3.87 6.73
CA PHE A 200 2.72 -4.74 5.75
C PHE A 200 2.70 -4.17 4.32
N HIS A 201 2.08 -3.02 4.10
CA HIS A 201 2.20 -2.21 2.88
C HIS A 201 3.08 -0.99 3.14
N SER A 202 3.85 -0.59 2.14
CA SER A 202 4.76 0.55 2.22
C SER A 202 4.07 1.86 2.60
N PHE A 203 2.84 2.08 2.16
CA PHE A 203 2.06 3.26 2.51
C PHE A 203 1.74 3.28 4.01
N GLY A 204 1.28 2.16 4.58
CA GLY A 204 1.02 2.05 6.02
C GLY A 204 2.28 2.07 6.87
N LEU A 205 3.38 1.46 6.40
CA LEU A 205 4.65 1.39 7.14
C LEU A 205 5.40 2.72 7.11
N THR A 206 5.72 3.25 5.92
CA THR A 206 6.56 4.45 5.83
C THR A 206 5.76 5.70 6.11
N ILE A 207 4.67 5.93 5.36
CA ILE A 207 3.91 7.18 5.47
C ILE A 207 2.95 7.16 6.67
N GLY A 208 2.30 6.03 6.94
CA GLY A 208 1.38 5.89 8.06
C GLY A 208 2.02 5.73 9.43
N LEU A 209 3.28 5.25 9.49
CA LEU A 209 3.94 4.95 10.76
C LEU A 209 5.30 5.63 10.92
N ILE A 210 6.28 5.35 10.04
CA ILE A 210 7.66 5.85 10.23
C ILE A 210 7.73 7.36 10.10
N LEU A 211 7.14 7.94 9.05
CA LEU A 211 7.08 9.40 8.86
C LEU A 211 6.57 10.12 10.13
N PRO A 212 5.36 9.86 10.64
CA PRO A 212 4.89 10.56 11.82
C PRO A 212 5.77 10.31 13.06
N LEU A 213 6.35 9.12 13.23
CA LEU A 213 7.25 8.83 14.34
C LEU A 213 8.53 9.66 14.29
N VAL A 214 9.15 9.84 13.12
CA VAL A 214 10.37 10.62 12.98
C VAL A 214 10.10 12.12 13.03
N SER A 215 8.90 12.56 12.63
CA SER A 215 8.46 13.97 12.70
C SER A 215 7.88 14.36 14.08
N GLY A 216 7.81 13.44 15.04
CA GLY A 216 7.25 13.71 16.38
C GLY A 216 5.73 13.82 16.44
N VAL A 217 5.06 13.33 15.42
CA VAL A 217 3.60 13.27 15.31
C VAL A 217 3.07 12.00 15.96
N ARG A 218 1.96 12.11 16.70
CA ARG A 218 1.31 10.95 17.34
C ARG A 218 0.57 10.09 16.31
N VAL A 219 0.69 8.77 16.45
CA VAL A 219 -0.01 7.81 15.59
C VAL A 219 -1.06 7.04 16.38
N TYR A 220 -2.30 7.05 15.93
CA TYR A 220 -3.34 6.14 16.38
C TYR A 220 -3.45 4.99 15.37
N LEU A 221 -3.20 3.77 15.82
CA LEU A 221 -3.21 2.57 15.01
C LEU A 221 -4.55 1.87 15.11
N TYR A 222 -5.14 1.51 13.98
CA TYR A 222 -6.38 0.73 13.94
C TYR A 222 -6.24 -0.48 13.00
N PRO A 223 -6.66 -1.70 13.43
CA PRO A 223 -6.28 -2.94 12.74
C PRO A 223 -6.97 -3.17 11.40
N SER A 224 -8.13 -2.55 11.12
CA SER A 224 -8.90 -2.86 9.92
C SER A 224 -9.46 -1.62 9.22
N PRO A 225 -9.10 -1.36 7.96
CA PRO A 225 -9.69 -0.28 7.17
C PRO A 225 -11.15 -0.55 6.75
N LEU A 226 -11.62 -1.79 6.89
CA LEU A 226 -12.95 -2.22 6.42
C LEU A 226 -14.07 -1.95 7.44
N HIS A 227 -13.74 -1.45 8.62
CA HIS A 227 -14.74 -1.10 9.64
C HIS A 227 -15.34 0.28 9.35
N TYR A 228 -16.07 0.39 8.25
CA TYR A 228 -16.55 1.67 7.69
C TYR A 228 -17.39 2.52 8.63
N ARG A 229 -18.09 1.94 9.60
CA ARG A 229 -18.87 2.67 10.61
C ARG A 229 -18.00 3.12 11.80
N ILE A 230 -17.08 2.26 12.24
CA ILE A 230 -16.28 2.48 13.45
C ILE A 230 -15.16 3.50 13.22
N VAL A 231 -14.54 3.47 12.03
CA VAL A 231 -13.40 4.34 11.72
C VAL A 231 -13.75 5.83 11.84
N PRO A 232 -14.85 6.35 11.26
CA PRO A 232 -15.25 7.75 11.44
C PRO A 232 -15.45 8.15 12.91
N GLU A 233 -16.17 7.33 13.68
CA GLU A 233 -16.42 7.57 15.11
C GLU A 233 -15.11 7.62 15.92
N LEU A 234 -14.15 6.73 15.61
CA LEU A 234 -12.84 6.75 16.25
C LEU A 234 -12.01 7.99 15.86
N ILE A 235 -12.05 8.41 14.60
CA ILE A 235 -11.37 9.65 14.14
C ILE A 235 -11.88 10.83 14.96
N TYR A 236 -13.21 10.95 15.13
CA TYR A 236 -13.83 11.93 16.00
C TYR A 236 -13.35 11.79 17.44
N GLY A 237 -13.47 10.60 18.03
CA GLY A 237 -13.16 10.36 19.44
C GLY A 237 -11.71 10.62 19.83
N VAL A 238 -10.76 10.34 18.92
CA VAL A 238 -9.33 10.59 19.17
C VAL A 238 -8.86 11.97 18.70
N ASN A 239 -9.73 12.75 18.06
CA ASN A 239 -9.40 14.02 17.41
C ASN A 239 -8.20 13.88 16.47
N ALA A 240 -8.25 12.95 15.52
CA ALA A 240 -7.21 12.79 14.52
C ALA A 240 -7.20 13.97 13.56
N THR A 241 -6.02 14.42 13.14
CA THR A 241 -5.86 15.57 12.25
C THR A 241 -5.44 15.18 10.84
N ILE A 242 -4.93 13.95 10.67
CA ILE A 242 -4.45 13.44 9.40
C ILE A 242 -5.01 12.02 9.20
N LEU A 243 -5.57 11.79 8.03
CA LEU A 243 -6.06 10.48 7.59
C LEU A 243 -5.37 10.08 6.28
N PHE A 244 -4.78 8.87 6.26
CA PHE A 244 -4.32 8.22 5.05
C PHE A 244 -5.35 7.18 4.60
N GLY A 245 -5.63 7.11 3.30
CA GLY A 245 -6.61 6.17 2.77
C GLY A 245 -6.43 5.86 1.29
N THR A 246 -7.30 4.99 0.80
CA THR A 246 -7.53 4.75 -0.62
C THR A 246 -8.93 5.24 -0.97
N ASP A 247 -9.27 5.40 -2.26
CA ASP A 247 -10.63 5.78 -2.66
C ASP A 247 -11.68 4.85 -2.07
N THR A 248 -11.43 3.54 -2.16
CA THR A 248 -12.33 2.50 -1.64
C THR A 248 -12.65 2.69 -0.16
N PHE A 249 -11.65 2.97 0.67
CA PHE A 249 -11.87 3.17 2.11
C PHE A 249 -12.58 4.49 2.39
N LEU A 250 -12.13 5.57 1.73
CA LEU A 250 -12.74 6.90 1.90
C LEU A 250 -14.21 6.91 1.47
N ALA A 251 -14.55 6.29 0.34
CA ALA A 251 -15.93 6.13 -0.10
C ALA A 251 -16.76 5.31 0.91
N GLY A 252 -16.16 4.25 1.48
CA GLY A 252 -16.80 3.46 2.53
C GLY A 252 -17.09 4.27 3.79
N TYR A 253 -16.13 5.05 4.27
CA TYR A 253 -16.30 5.91 5.45
C TYR A 253 -17.36 7.00 5.24
N SER A 254 -17.35 7.66 4.08
CA SER A 254 -18.28 8.76 3.79
C SER A 254 -19.76 8.38 3.83
N ARG A 255 -20.08 7.12 3.53
CA ARG A 255 -21.45 6.58 3.57
C ARG A 255 -22.03 6.51 4.99
N SER A 256 -21.19 6.21 5.97
CA SER A 256 -21.59 5.99 7.37
C SER A 256 -21.26 7.16 8.27
N ALA A 257 -20.30 8.01 7.92
CA ALA A 257 -19.83 9.11 8.73
C ALA A 257 -20.89 10.20 8.90
N HIS A 258 -21.01 10.73 10.13
CA HIS A 258 -21.70 11.97 10.39
C HIS A 258 -20.84 13.17 9.93
N ALA A 259 -21.45 14.31 9.64
CA ALA A 259 -20.73 15.51 9.17
C ALA A 259 -19.62 15.97 10.13
N TYR A 260 -19.80 15.76 11.43
CA TYR A 260 -18.81 16.14 12.47
C TYR A 260 -17.70 15.10 12.71
N ASP A 261 -17.79 13.87 12.20
CA ASP A 261 -16.81 12.82 12.50
C ASP A 261 -15.39 13.20 12.07
N PHE A 262 -15.30 13.98 11.00
CA PHE A 262 -14.03 14.42 10.43
C PHE A 262 -13.67 15.89 10.74
N ARG A 263 -14.34 16.53 11.69
CA ARG A 263 -14.14 17.97 12.02
C ARG A 263 -12.71 18.34 12.39
N SER A 264 -11.95 17.39 12.95
CA SER A 264 -10.56 17.62 13.38
C SER A 264 -9.53 17.39 12.27
N LEU A 265 -9.94 16.78 11.14
CA LEU A 265 -9.03 16.48 10.05
C LEU A 265 -8.59 17.78 9.35
N ARG A 266 -7.29 17.94 9.23
CA ARG A 266 -6.63 18.97 8.43
C ARG A 266 -6.30 18.46 7.04
N TYR A 267 -5.84 17.20 6.97
CA TYR A 267 -5.40 16.57 5.73
C TYR A 267 -5.99 15.18 5.57
N ILE A 268 -6.45 14.90 4.35
CA ILE A 268 -6.74 13.56 3.85
C ILE A 268 -5.83 13.34 2.66
N LEU A 269 -4.94 12.35 2.77
CA LEU A 269 -4.03 11.97 1.70
C LEU A 269 -4.45 10.59 1.18
N ALA A 270 -4.73 10.54 -0.11
CA ALA A 270 -5.15 9.32 -0.77
C ALA A 270 -4.13 8.85 -1.79
N GLY A 271 -3.95 7.54 -1.89
CA GLY A 271 -3.03 6.93 -2.84
C GLY A 271 -3.37 5.48 -3.11
N ALA A 272 -2.54 4.85 -3.92
CA ALA A 272 -2.64 3.44 -4.32
C ALA A 272 -3.77 3.10 -5.30
N GLU A 273 -4.78 3.95 -5.45
CA GLU A 273 -5.83 3.90 -6.47
C GLU A 273 -6.31 5.31 -6.80
N PRO A 274 -6.86 5.57 -8.00
CA PRO A 274 -7.39 6.89 -8.36
C PRO A 274 -8.58 7.27 -7.48
N VAL A 275 -8.65 8.54 -7.04
CA VAL A 275 -9.79 9.04 -6.27
C VAL A 275 -10.91 9.45 -7.23
N LYS A 276 -12.07 8.80 -7.08
CA LYS A 276 -13.26 9.06 -7.89
C LYS A 276 -13.81 10.46 -7.64
N VAL A 277 -14.39 11.06 -8.69
CA VAL A 277 -15.06 12.37 -8.62
C VAL A 277 -16.18 12.37 -7.57
N SER A 278 -16.95 11.26 -7.48
CA SER A 278 -18.02 11.10 -6.49
C SER A 278 -17.51 11.13 -5.05
N THR A 279 -16.42 10.39 -4.75
CA THR A 279 -15.79 10.39 -3.42
C THR A 279 -15.31 11.79 -3.06
N ARG A 280 -14.61 12.44 -3.98
CA ARG A 280 -14.07 13.80 -3.81
C ARG A 280 -15.18 14.82 -3.53
N ARG A 281 -16.28 14.74 -4.28
CA ARG A 281 -17.46 15.61 -4.11
C ARG A 281 -18.06 15.46 -2.72
N VAL A 282 -18.31 14.22 -2.27
CA VAL A 282 -18.88 13.96 -0.95
C VAL A 282 -17.99 14.53 0.17
N TYR A 283 -16.66 14.35 0.07
CA TYR A 283 -15.75 14.90 1.08
C TYR A 283 -15.78 16.44 1.12
N MET A 284 -15.88 17.09 -0.04
CA MET A 284 -15.96 18.55 -0.11
C MET A 284 -17.32 19.07 0.37
N GLU A 285 -18.43 18.50 -0.09
CA GLU A 285 -19.77 19.00 0.18
C GLU A 285 -20.27 18.66 1.59
N LYS A 286 -20.00 17.43 2.08
CA LYS A 286 -20.48 16.96 3.38
C LYS A 286 -19.56 17.33 4.53
N PHE A 287 -18.25 17.32 4.31
CA PHE A 287 -17.25 17.45 5.37
C PHE A 287 -16.37 18.71 5.23
N GLY A 288 -16.44 19.42 4.11
CA GLY A 288 -15.59 20.60 3.84
C GLY A 288 -14.10 20.24 3.67
N LEU A 289 -13.79 19.00 3.30
CA LEU A 289 -12.44 18.46 3.27
C LEU A 289 -11.97 18.19 1.84
N ARG A 290 -10.74 18.62 1.54
CA ARG A 290 -10.06 18.30 0.29
C ARG A 290 -9.26 17.01 0.42
N ILE A 291 -9.39 16.10 -0.55
CA ILE A 291 -8.53 14.92 -0.66
C ILE A 291 -7.33 15.29 -1.53
N LEU A 292 -6.13 15.11 -0.97
CA LEU A 292 -4.86 15.29 -1.66
C LEU A 292 -4.40 13.93 -2.21
N GLU A 293 -4.31 13.81 -3.53
CA GLU A 293 -3.85 12.57 -4.14
C GLU A 293 -2.32 12.52 -4.20
N GLY A 294 -1.79 11.33 -3.93
CA GLY A 294 -0.40 10.99 -4.10
C GLY A 294 -0.22 9.71 -4.90
N TYR A 295 0.95 9.56 -5.47
CA TYR A 295 1.36 8.39 -6.23
C TYR A 295 2.64 7.80 -5.67
N GLY A 296 2.72 6.49 -5.74
CA GLY A 296 3.91 5.75 -5.38
C GLY A 296 3.77 4.26 -5.60
N VAL A 297 4.89 3.59 -5.56
CA VAL A 297 5.02 2.14 -5.66
C VAL A 297 5.86 1.63 -4.50
N THR A 298 5.70 0.37 -4.10
CA THR A 298 6.45 -0.20 -2.97
C THR A 298 7.96 -0.03 -3.16
N GLU A 299 8.41 -0.12 -4.39
CA GLU A 299 9.79 0.02 -4.84
C GLU A 299 10.40 1.42 -4.61
N THR A 300 9.56 2.39 -4.26
CA THR A 300 9.98 3.78 -3.96
C THR A 300 9.65 4.23 -2.53
N ALA A 301 9.36 3.30 -1.64
CA ALA A 301 9.26 3.40 -0.19
C ALA A 301 8.11 4.22 0.46
N PRO A 302 6.90 4.50 -0.07
CA PRO A 302 6.44 4.29 -1.43
C PRO A 302 6.33 5.57 -2.27
N ALA A 303 6.32 6.78 -1.66
CA ALA A 303 5.84 8.00 -2.30
C ALA A 303 6.79 8.51 -3.39
N LEU A 304 6.22 8.88 -4.54
CA LEU A 304 6.91 9.45 -5.69
C LEU A 304 6.44 10.87 -5.99
N ALA A 305 5.13 11.08 -5.98
CA ALA A 305 4.51 12.36 -6.28
C ALA A 305 3.36 12.64 -5.32
N LEU A 306 3.08 13.91 -5.09
CA LEU A 306 2.07 14.32 -4.13
C LEU A 306 1.45 15.66 -4.52
N ASN A 307 0.12 15.75 -4.50
CA ASN A 307 -0.60 17.00 -4.41
C ASN A 307 -0.48 17.55 -2.99
N THR A 308 -0.31 18.85 -2.88
CA THR A 308 -0.16 19.54 -1.57
C THR A 308 -1.26 20.57 -1.39
N PRO A 309 -1.49 21.11 -0.18
CA PRO A 309 -2.48 22.15 0.00
C PRO A 309 -2.30 23.38 -0.91
N MET A 310 -1.05 23.76 -1.16
CA MET A 310 -0.69 24.94 -1.99
C MET A 310 -0.62 24.61 -3.50
N PHE A 311 -0.29 23.37 -3.86
CA PHE A 311 -0.12 22.93 -5.25
C PHE A 311 -0.94 21.67 -5.47
N ASN A 312 -2.21 21.85 -5.83
CA ASN A 312 -3.15 20.76 -6.06
C ASN A 312 -3.85 20.95 -7.40
N LYS A 313 -3.74 19.93 -8.26
CA LYS A 313 -4.38 19.90 -9.57
C LYS A 313 -5.25 18.66 -9.70
N PHE A 314 -6.53 18.88 -9.95
CA PHE A 314 -7.49 17.79 -10.15
C PHE A 314 -7.09 16.89 -11.33
N GLY A 315 -7.28 15.57 -11.16
CA GLY A 315 -6.92 14.57 -12.18
C GLY A 315 -5.44 14.25 -12.25
N THR A 316 -4.63 14.81 -11.34
CA THR A 316 -3.19 14.51 -11.21
C THR A 316 -2.86 13.92 -9.86
N VAL A 317 -1.73 13.26 -9.77
CA VAL A 317 -1.16 12.76 -8.52
C VAL A 317 -0.12 13.71 -7.91
N GLY A 318 -0.13 14.97 -8.36
CA GLY A 318 0.78 16.00 -7.88
C GLY A 318 2.12 16.03 -8.61
N ARG A 319 3.10 16.65 -7.95
CA ARG A 319 4.45 16.82 -8.47
C ARG A 319 5.41 15.84 -7.83
N LEU A 320 6.48 15.50 -8.57
CA LEU A 320 7.54 14.64 -8.10
C LEU A 320 8.13 15.14 -6.77
N LEU A 321 8.41 14.23 -5.85
CA LEU A 321 9.01 14.56 -4.56
C LEU A 321 10.46 15.05 -4.71
N PRO A 322 10.97 15.85 -3.75
CA PRO A 322 12.33 16.40 -3.82
C PRO A 322 13.40 15.31 -3.91
N GLY A 323 14.45 15.57 -4.70
CA GLY A 323 15.58 14.64 -4.86
C GLY A 323 15.29 13.40 -5.70
N MET A 324 14.12 13.36 -6.35
CA MET A 324 13.80 12.34 -7.35
C MET A 324 14.09 12.84 -8.75
N GLU A 325 14.58 11.94 -9.57
CA GLU A 325 14.74 12.11 -11.00
C GLU A 325 13.72 11.22 -11.72
N MET A 326 13.21 11.67 -12.86
CA MET A 326 12.35 10.87 -13.72
C MET A 326 12.80 10.92 -15.19
N ARG A 327 12.52 9.83 -15.90
CA ARG A 327 12.71 9.69 -17.34
C ARG A 327 11.46 9.04 -17.90
N LEU A 328 10.95 9.58 -19.00
CA LEU A 328 9.84 8.99 -19.74
C LEU A 328 10.39 8.32 -21.00
N GLU A 329 10.12 7.04 -21.15
CA GLU A 329 10.39 6.32 -22.40
C GLU A 329 9.13 6.35 -23.27
N PRO A 330 9.26 6.73 -24.56
CA PRO A 330 8.13 6.78 -25.48
C PRO A 330 7.42 5.43 -25.57
N VAL A 331 6.09 5.46 -25.62
CA VAL A 331 5.25 4.27 -25.80
C VAL A 331 4.44 4.48 -27.08
N PRO A 332 4.50 3.56 -28.06
CA PRO A 332 3.71 3.67 -29.28
C PRO A 332 2.22 3.90 -28.99
N GLY A 333 1.62 4.90 -29.65
CA GLY A 333 0.21 5.26 -29.45
C GLY A 333 -0.08 6.09 -28.19
N VAL A 334 0.94 6.60 -27.50
CA VAL A 334 0.82 7.56 -26.39
C VAL A 334 1.56 8.83 -26.76
N GLU A 335 0.84 9.82 -27.31
CA GLU A 335 1.45 11.06 -27.82
C GLU A 335 2.00 11.95 -26.71
N ASP A 336 1.23 12.17 -25.63
CA ASP A 336 1.62 13.03 -24.50
C ASP A 336 1.94 12.21 -23.26
N GLY A 337 3.15 11.61 -23.20
CA GLY A 337 3.56 10.84 -22.05
C GLY A 337 4.51 9.71 -22.39
N GLY A 338 4.75 8.84 -21.41
CA GLY A 338 5.63 7.71 -21.59
C GLY A 338 5.67 6.80 -20.38
N ARG A 339 6.43 5.72 -20.52
CA ARG A 339 6.71 4.78 -19.44
C ARG A 339 7.65 5.43 -18.44
N LEU A 340 7.23 5.48 -17.19
CA LEU A 340 7.94 6.19 -16.13
C LEU A 340 9.06 5.35 -15.53
N PHE A 341 10.28 5.85 -15.66
CA PHE A 341 11.45 5.41 -14.90
C PHE A 341 11.83 6.46 -13.87
N VAL A 342 12.23 6.02 -12.69
CA VAL A 342 12.58 6.90 -11.58
C VAL A 342 13.90 6.49 -10.92
N ARG A 343 14.64 7.50 -10.44
CA ARG A 343 15.87 7.35 -9.66
C ARG A 343 15.83 8.31 -8.48
N GLY A 344 16.35 7.89 -7.33
CA GLY A 344 16.40 8.76 -6.16
C GLY A 344 16.70 8.01 -4.87
N PRO A 345 16.85 8.73 -3.74
CA PRO A 345 17.29 8.14 -2.49
C PRO A 345 16.27 7.17 -1.87
N ASN A 346 15.02 7.23 -2.24
CA ASN A 346 13.94 6.36 -1.79
C ASN A 346 13.69 5.14 -2.71
N VAL A 347 14.43 5.00 -3.82
CA VAL A 347 14.34 3.80 -4.68
C VAL A 347 14.97 2.61 -3.96
N MET A 348 14.31 1.47 -3.98
CA MET A 348 14.68 0.22 -3.32
C MET A 348 16.10 -0.23 -3.61
N LEU A 349 16.63 -1.07 -2.74
CA LEU A 349 17.89 -1.78 -3.01
C LEU A 349 17.74 -2.82 -4.13
N GLY A 350 16.58 -3.42 -4.27
CA GLY A 350 16.29 -4.44 -5.28
C GLY A 350 15.19 -5.39 -4.85
N TYR A 351 15.01 -6.43 -5.67
CA TYR A 351 14.07 -7.52 -5.40
C TYR A 351 14.76 -8.78 -4.86
N VAL A 352 14.03 -9.53 -4.06
CA VAL A 352 14.29 -10.95 -3.78
C VAL A 352 13.13 -11.77 -4.32
N ARG A 353 13.43 -12.87 -5.03
CA ARG A 353 12.46 -13.69 -5.73
C ARG A 353 12.54 -15.15 -5.35
N VAL A 354 11.46 -15.90 -5.62
CA VAL A 354 11.38 -17.35 -5.32
C VAL A 354 12.32 -18.16 -6.20
N GLU A 355 12.56 -17.69 -7.43
CA GLU A 355 13.45 -18.34 -8.41
C GLU A 355 14.91 -18.34 -7.94
N ASN A 356 15.35 -17.25 -7.27
CA ASN A 356 16.68 -17.09 -6.71
C ASN A 356 16.60 -16.61 -5.25
N PRO A 357 16.23 -17.48 -4.28
CA PRO A 357 15.96 -17.05 -2.92
C PRO A 357 17.15 -16.35 -2.25
N GLY A 358 16.87 -15.18 -1.68
CA GLY A 358 17.87 -14.38 -0.96
C GLY A 358 18.89 -13.65 -1.84
N VAL A 359 18.83 -13.80 -3.16
CA VAL A 359 19.67 -13.05 -4.10
C VAL A 359 19.00 -11.71 -4.39
N LEU A 360 19.73 -10.62 -4.18
CA LEU A 360 19.24 -9.26 -4.39
C LEU A 360 19.45 -8.83 -5.84
N GLU A 361 18.36 -8.66 -6.58
CA GLU A 361 18.35 -8.14 -7.95
C GLU A 361 18.20 -6.62 -7.90
N ARG A 362 19.29 -5.90 -8.15
CA ARG A 362 19.34 -4.43 -8.06
C ARG A 362 18.76 -3.75 -9.31
N PRO A 363 18.18 -2.53 -9.19
CA PRO A 363 17.88 -1.69 -10.33
C PRO A 363 19.14 -1.35 -11.13
N VAL A 364 19.06 -1.40 -12.46
CA VAL A 364 20.17 -1.06 -13.35
C VAL A 364 20.45 0.44 -13.24
N ASP A 365 21.69 0.81 -12.94
CA ASP A 365 22.14 2.20 -12.76
C ASP A 365 21.28 3.03 -11.79
N GLY A 366 20.60 2.35 -10.85
CA GLY A 366 19.69 2.95 -9.88
C GLY A 366 18.35 3.40 -10.46
N TRP A 367 18.07 3.13 -11.73
CA TRP A 367 16.78 3.41 -12.35
C TRP A 367 15.77 2.29 -12.13
N HIS A 368 14.64 2.65 -11.57
CA HIS A 368 13.50 1.74 -11.40
C HIS A 368 12.43 2.02 -12.45
N ASP A 369 12.07 0.99 -13.19
CA ASP A 369 10.90 0.99 -14.07
C ASP A 369 9.64 0.78 -13.24
N THR A 370 8.80 1.81 -13.13
CA THR A 370 7.55 1.71 -12.36
C THR A 370 6.51 0.82 -13.03
N GLY A 371 6.65 0.61 -14.33
CA GLY A 371 5.66 -0.05 -15.18
C GLY A 371 4.40 0.80 -15.41
N ASP A 372 4.39 2.06 -14.99
CA ASP A 372 3.28 2.99 -15.21
C ASP A 372 3.55 3.88 -16.42
N ILE A 373 2.50 4.18 -17.18
CA ILE A 373 2.49 5.18 -18.25
C ILE A 373 1.89 6.44 -17.66
N VAL A 374 2.62 7.55 -17.80
CA VAL A 374 2.23 8.84 -17.22
C VAL A 374 2.36 9.97 -18.24
N GLY A 375 1.57 11.02 -18.07
CA GLY A 375 1.79 12.33 -18.68
C GLY A 375 2.35 13.30 -17.64
N VAL A 376 3.14 14.26 -18.07
CA VAL A 376 3.67 15.33 -17.21
C VAL A 376 3.42 16.66 -17.90
N ASP A 377 2.71 17.56 -17.25
CA ASP A 377 2.44 18.87 -17.81
C ASP A 377 3.60 19.86 -17.60
N HIS A 378 3.48 21.06 -18.19
CA HIS A 378 4.49 22.11 -18.11
C HIS A 378 4.75 22.63 -16.69
N GLU A 379 3.81 22.42 -15.76
CA GLU A 379 3.95 22.76 -14.35
C GLU A 379 4.57 21.63 -13.53
N GLY A 380 4.83 20.45 -14.14
CA GLY A 380 5.39 19.25 -13.50
C GLY A 380 4.37 18.38 -12.76
N PHE A 381 3.06 18.58 -12.99
CA PHE A 381 2.05 17.68 -12.45
C PHE A 381 1.97 16.39 -13.26
N ILE A 382 1.93 15.27 -12.54
CA ILE A 382 1.93 13.93 -13.10
C ILE A 382 0.49 13.40 -13.17
N THR A 383 0.10 12.91 -14.34
CA THR A 383 -1.18 12.20 -14.57
C THR A 383 -0.88 10.75 -14.88
N ILE A 384 -1.46 9.80 -14.12
CA ILE A 384 -1.35 8.38 -14.39
C ILE A 384 -2.31 8.02 -15.53
N ARG A 385 -1.78 7.47 -16.62
CA ARG A 385 -2.57 7.02 -17.78
C ARG A 385 -2.89 5.53 -17.74
N GLY A 386 -2.12 4.75 -16.98
CA GLY A 386 -2.35 3.32 -16.74
C GLY A 386 -1.06 2.55 -16.53
N ARG A 387 -1.20 1.23 -16.40
CA ARG A 387 -0.08 0.28 -16.33
C ARG A 387 0.32 -0.17 -17.73
N ALA A 388 1.61 -0.21 -18.05
CA ALA A 388 2.12 -0.64 -19.35
C ALA A 388 1.61 -2.05 -19.77
N LYS A 389 1.46 -2.95 -18.81
CA LYS A 389 0.85 -4.28 -19.00
C LYS A 389 -0.69 -4.27 -19.06
N ARG A 390 -1.33 -3.12 -18.91
CA ARG A 390 -2.77 -2.93 -18.92
C ARG A 390 -3.21 -1.97 -20.03
N PHE A 391 -2.63 -2.18 -21.19
CA PHE A 391 -3.07 -1.60 -22.46
C PHE A 391 -3.41 -2.74 -23.42
N ALA A 392 -4.49 -2.56 -24.16
CA ALA A 392 -4.86 -3.43 -25.26
C ALA A 392 -4.37 -2.82 -26.58
N LYS A 393 -3.87 -3.66 -27.49
CA LYS A 393 -3.53 -3.22 -28.85
C LYS A 393 -4.69 -3.54 -29.78
N ILE A 394 -5.50 -2.53 -30.07
CA ILE A 394 -6.73 -2.64 -30.86
C ILE A 394 -6.56 -1.89 -32.16
N GLY A 395 -6.55 -2.60 -33.30
CA GLY A 395 -6.40 -1.96 -34.62
C GLY A 395 -5.11 -1.17 -34.79
N GLY A 396 -4.06 -1.50 -34.03
CA GLY A 396 -2.78 -0.78 -34.05
C GLY A 396 -2.64 0.29 -32.97
N GLU A 397 -3.72 0.71 -32.34
CA GLU A 397 -3.72 1.73 -31.28
C GLU A 397 -3.66 1.10 -29.89
N MET A 398 -3.04 1.81 -28.94
CA MET A 398 -2.94 1.39 -27.56
C MET A 398 -4.08 1.98 -26.73
N VAL A 399 -4.97 1.11 -26.23
CA VAL A 399 -6.14 1.48 -25.42
C VAL A 399 -5.87 1.16 -23.96
N SER A 400 -5.94 2.15 -23.09
CA SER A 400 -5.77 1.97 -21.64
C SER A 400 -7.00 1.28 -21.03
N LEU A 401 -6.82 0.09 -20.44
CA LEU A 401 -7.90 -0.61 -19.74
C LEU A 401 -8.38 0.18 -18.52
N ALA A 402 -7.48 0.87 -17.84
CA ALA A 402 -7.82 1.73 -16.70
C ALA A 402 -8.70 2.93 -17.11
N ALA A 403 -8.46 3.51 -18.30
CA ALA A 403 -9.32 4.58 -18.82
C ALA A 403 -10.73 4.08 -19.14
N VAL A 404 -10.85 2.86 -19.66
CA VAL A 404 -12.17 2.23 -19.89
C VAL A 404 -12.89 1.93 -18.58
N GLU A 405 -12.18 1.45 -17.56
CA GLU A 405 -12.74 1.24 -16.22
C GLU A 405 -13.22 2.55 -15.59
N MET A 406 -12.49 3.63 -15.81
CA MET A 406 -12.88 4.96 -15.32
C MET A 406 -14.15 5.45 -15.98
N LEU A 407 -14.30 5.31 -17.30
CA LEU A 407 -15.54 5.61 -18.01
C LEU A 407 -16.73 4.80 -17.47
N ALA A 408 -16.56 3.51 -17.28
CA ALA A 408 -17.60 2.66 -16.70
C ALA A 408 -17.97 3.06 -15.26
N SER A 409 -16.96 3.43 -14.44
CA SER A 409 -17.17 3.88 -13.06
C SER A 409 -17.85 5.27 -12.97
N GLU A 410 -17.63 6.15 -13.94
CA GLU A 410 -18.32 7.44 -14.00
C GLU A 410 -19.79 7.26 -14.44
N LEU A 411 -20.03 6.37 -15.39
CA LEU A 411 -21.39 6.07 -15.86
C LEU A 411 -22.20 5.30 -14.81
N TRP A 412 -21.57 4.34 -14.13
CA TRP A 412 -22.22 3.47 -13.13
C TRP A 412 -21.49 3.55 -11.77
N PRO A 413 -21.62 4.66 -11.05
CA PRO A 413 -20.86 4.92 -9.82
C PRO A 413 -21.13 3.92 -8.68
N ASP A 414 -22.30 3.26 -8.71
CA ASP A 414 -22.70 2.27 -7.71
C ASP A 414 -22.20 0.85 -8.02
N ALA A 415 -21.58 0.63 -9.19
CA ALA A 415 -21.06 -0.64 -9.61
C ALA A 415 -19.52 -0.69 -9.54
N ILE A 416 -18.98 -1.89 -9.32
CA ILE A 416 -17.57 -2.16 -9.51
C ILE A 416 -17.40 -2.75 -10.91
N SER A 417 -16.44 -2.20 -11.66
CA SER A 417 -16.17 -2.65 -13.03
C SER A 417 -14.67 -2.87 -13.23
N GLY A 418 -14.32 -3.92 -13.95
CA GLY A 418 -12.96 -4.23 -14.36
C GLY A 418 -12.92 -4.64 -15.82
N VAL A 419 -11.82 -4.36 -16.52
CA VAL A 419 -11.65 -4.66 -17.94
C VAL A 419 -10.56 -5.71 -18.14
N ALA A 420 -10.85 -6.68 -18.97
CA ALA A 420 -9.88 -7.68 -19.46
C ALA A 420 -9.82 -7.65 -20.99
N THR A 421 -8.81 -8.27 -21.56
CA THR A 421 -8.65 -8.40 -23.02
C THR A 421 -8.74 -9.85 -23.45
N VAL A 422 -9.25 -10.05 -24.65
CA VAL A 422 -9.17 -11.36 -25.34
C VAL A 422 -8.68 -11.13 -26.76
N PRO A 423 -8.01 -12.14 -27.36
CA PRO A 423 -7.58 -12.05 -28.74
C PRO A 423 -8.75 -11.80 -29.70
N ASP A 424 -8.54 -10.95 -30.71
CA ASP A 424 -9.47 -10.71 -31.81
C ASP A 424 -8.74 -10.89 -33.14
N PRO A 425 -9.23 -11.79 -34.03
CA PRO A 425 -8.56 -12.09 -35.30
C PRO A 425 -8.42 -10.91 -36.27
N ARG A 426 -9.30 -9.90 -36.13
CA ARG A 426 -9.33 -8.73 -37.04
C ARG A 426 -8.62 -7.52 -36.49
N LYS A 427 -8.67 -7.32 -35.14
CA LYS A 427 -8.20 -6.09 -34.49
C LYS A 427 -7.03 -6.33 -33.54
N GLY A 428 -6.54 -7.57 -33.43
CA GLY A 428 -5.52 -8.00 -32.48
C GLY A 428 -6.10 -8.34 -31.12
N GLU A 429 -6.69 -7.39 -30.42
CA GLU A 429 -7.36 -7.59 -29.13
C GLU A 429 -8.75 -6.94 -29.11
N ARG A 430 -9.63 -7.42 -28.23
CA ARG A 430 -10.91 -6.80 -27.92
C ARG A 430 -11.08 -6.70 -26.41
N LEU A 431 -11.81 -5.65 -25.98
CA LEU A 431 -12.09 -5.37 -24.58
C LEU A 431 -13.35 -6.09 -24.11
N ILE A 432 -13.27 -6.68 -22.93
CA ILE A 432 -14.40 -7.25 -22.20
C ILE A 432 -14.53 -6.48 -20.88
N LEU A 433 -15.67 -5.84 -20.66
CA LEU A 433 -15.99 -5.18 -19.38
C LEU A 433 -16.70 -6.18 -18.49
N VAL A 434 -16.18 -6.40 -17.29
CA VAL A 434 -16.83 -7.20 -16.25
C VAL A 434 -17.37 -6.27 -15.19
N THR A 435 -18.66 -6.34 -14.87
CA THR A 435 -19.29 -5.39 -13.97
C THR A 435 -20.30 -6.04 -13.01
N THR A 436 -20.48 -5.44 -11.83
CA THR A 436 -21.55 -5.79 -10.88
C THR A 436 -22.86 -5.06 -11.16
N ARG A 437 -22.92 -4.23 -12.20
CA ARG A 437 -24.17 -3.59 -12.65
C ARG A 437 -25.16 -4.65 -13.12
N LYS A 438 -26.38 -4.64 -12.58
CA LYS A 438 -27.39 -5.67 -12.91
C LYS A 438 -27.90 -5.56 -14.34
N ASP A 439 -28.09 -4.34 -14.84
CA ASP A 439 -28.62 -4.06 -16.17
C ASP A 439 -27.70 -3.07 -16.92
N PRO A 440 -26.51 -3.50 -17.35
CA PRO A 440 -25.61 -2.63 -18.11
C PRO A 440 -26.09 -2.56 -19.56
N VAL A 441 -26.32 -1.36 -20.06
CA VAL A 441 -26.70 -1.13 -21.45
C VAL A 441 -25.47 -0.62 -22.21
N ARG A 442 -24.98 -1.41 -23.19
CA ARG A 442 -23.77 -1.06 -23.95
C ARG A 442 -23.93 0.25 -24.74
N SER A 443 -25.15 0.58 -25.23
CA SER A 443 -25.42 1.86 -25.90
C SER A 443 -25.19 3.06 -25.00
N ASP A 444 -25.47 2.94 -23.69
CA ASP A 444 -25.25 4.02 -22.75
C ASP A 444 -23.75 4.30 -22.60
N LEU A 445 -22.94 3.25 -22.60
CA LEU A 445 -21.48 3.37 -22.56
C LEU A 445 -20.94 4.04 -23.84
N ILE A 446 -21.50 3.70 -25.01
CA ILE A 446 -21.16 4.34 -26.29
C ILE A 446 -21.49 5.84 -26.25
N MET A 447 -22.70 6.18 -25.85
CA MET A 447 -23.15 7.58 -25.77
C MET A 447 -22.31 8.36 -24.75
N PHE A 448 -22.05 7.77 -23.60
CA PHE A 448 -21.24 8.40 -22.56
C PHE A 448 -19.79 8.60 -23.01
N ALA A 449 -19.15 7.60 -23.61
CA ALA A 449 -17.81 7.73 -24.15
C ALA A 449 -17.71 8.85 -25.19
N ARG A 450 -18.66 8.93 -26.12
CA ARG A 450 -18.75 10.03 -27.11
C ARG A 450 -18.93 11.39 -26.45
N SER A 451 -19.77 11.52 -25.43
CA SER A 451 -19.97 12.78 -24.70
C SER A 451 -18.71 13.26 -23.96
N ARG A 452 -17.79 12.34 -23.67
CA ARG A 452 -16.50 12.61 -23.04
C ARG A 452 -15.35 12.79 -24.06
N GLY A 453 -15.64 12.72 -25.36
CA GLY A 453 -14.62 12.76 -26.41
C GLY A 453 -13.69 11.55 -26.44
N ALA A 454 -14.11 10.43 -25.83
CA ALA A 454 -13.33 9.21 -25.81
C ALA A 454 -13.42 8.47 -27.15
N SER A 455 -12.33 7.81 -27.57
CA SER A 455 -12.27 7.00 -28.78
C SER A 455 -13.27 5.84 -28.73
N GLU A 456 -13.90 5.50 -29.85
CA GLU A 456 -14.78 4.34 -29.97
C GLU A 456 -14.07 3.01 -29.62
N MET A 457 -12.76 2.94 -29.76
CA MET A 457 -11.96 1.78 -29.36
C MET A 457 -11.94 1.55 -27.84
N MET A 458 -12.26 2.56 -27.05
CA MET A 458 -12.42 2.44 -25.59
C MET A 458 -13.75 1.83 -25.18
N VAL A 459 -14.68 1.60 -26.13
CA VAL A 459 -15.95 0.96 -25.84
C VAL A 459 -15.78 -0.56 -25.88
N PRO A 460 -16.02 -1.28 -24.77
CA PRO A 460 -15.91 -2.73 -24.73
C PRO A 460 -16.79 -3.42 -25.77
N ALA A 461 -16.25 -4.44 -26.40
CA ALA A 461 -17.00 -5.26 -27.35
C ALA A 461 -18.15 -6.00 -26.67
N GLU A 462 -17.93 -6.37 -25.41
CA GLU A 462 -18.86 -7.17 -24.61
C GLU A 462 -18.87 -6.71 -23.15
N VAL A 463 -20.00 -6.88 -22.46
CA VAL A 463 -20.17 -6.59 -21.03
C VAL A 463 -20.64 -7.87 -20.33
N LEU A 464 -19.81 -8.38 -19.42
CA LEU A 464 -20.12 -9.54 -18.58
C LEU A 464 -20.63 -9.07 -17.21
N ILE A 465 -21.77 -9.62 -16.80
CA ILE A 465 -22.37 -9.34 -15.50
C ILE A 465 -21.92 -10.41 -14.50
N VAL A 466 -21.46 -9.97 -13.33
CA VAL A 466 -21.09 -10.84 -12.22
C VAL A 466 -21.67 -10.32 -10.91
N GLU A 467 -21.97 -11.22 -9.98
CA GLU A 467 -22.42 -10.80 -8.64
C GLU A 467 -21.31 -10.10 -7.87
N LYS A 468 -20.07 -10.57 -8.00
CA LYS A 468 -18.89 -10.02 -7.35
C LYS A 468 -17.67 -10.12 -8.27
N LEU A 469 -16.89 -9.04 -8.31
CA LEU A 469 -15.56 -9.10 -8.94
C LEU A 469 -14.55 -9.75 -7.98
N PRO A 470 -13.54 -10.43 -8.52
CA PRO A 470 -12.41 -10.90 -7.71
C PRO A 470 -11.63 -9.70 -7.15
N LEU A 471 -11.46 -9.68 -5.82
CA LEU A 471 -10.76 -8.62 -5.12
C LEU A 471 -9.58 -9.19 -4.32
N LEU A 472 -8.48 -8.45 -4.29
CA LEU A 472 -7.37 -8.69 -3.37
C LEU A 472 -7.78 -8.32 -1.94
N GLY A 473 -7.07 -8.84 -0.94
CA GLY A 473 -7.31 -8.48 0.46
C GLY A 473 -7.13 -6.99 0.79
N SER A 474 -6.54 -6.21 -0.12
CA SER A 474 -6.47 -4.75 -0.07
C SER A 474 -7.73 -4.04 -0.59
N GLY A 475 -8.73 -4.78 -1.07
CA GLY A 475 -9.94 -4.23 -1.70
C GLY A 475 -9.78 -3.88 -3.18
N LYS A 476 -8.59 -4.00 -3.76
CA LYS A 476 -8.35 -3.76 -5.20
C LYS A 476 -8.80 -4.95 -6.03
N ILE A 477 -9.15 -4.69 -7.31
CA ILE A 477 -9.48 -5.76 -8.26
C ILE A 477 -8.27 -6.66 -8.45
N ASP A 478 -8.49 -7.98 -8.35
CA ASP A 478 -7.52 -8.99 -8.73
C ASP A 478 -7.61 -9.22 -10.24
N TYR A 479 -6.77 -8.52 -10.98
CA TYR A 479 -6.77 -8.56 -12.44
C TYR A 479 -6.31 -9.90 -13.02
N VAL A 480 -5.53 -10.68 -12.26
CA VAL A 480 -5.13 -12.04 -12.70
C VAL A 480 -6.34 -12.97 -12.64
N ALA A 481 -7.07 -12.93 -11.54
CA ALA A 481 -8.30 -13.71 -11.40
C ALA A 481 -9.39 -13.21 -12.35
N LEU A 482 -9.50 -11.90 -12.60
CA LEU A 482 -10.42 -11.31 -13.56
C LEU A 482 -10.14 -11.82 -14.99
N GLN A 483 -8.87 -11.79 -15.43
CA GLN A 483 -8.46 -12.28 -16.74
C GLN A 483 -8.77 -13.78 -16.92
N LYS A 484 -8.53 -14.57 -15.87
CA LYS A 484 -8.85 -16.00 -15.87
C LYS A 484 -10.36 -16.23 -16.02
N LEU A 485 -11.17 -15.51 -15.27
CA LEU A 485 -12.64 -15.56 -15.33
C LEU A 485 -13.13 -15.27 -16.76
N VAL A 486 -12.61 -14.21 -17.39
CA VAL A 486 -12.98 -13.85 -18.77
C VAL A 486 -12.54 -14.92 -19.76
N ASN A 487 -11.32 -15.44 -19.64
CA ASN A 487 -10.82 -16.49 -20.54
C ASN A 487 -11.64 -17.78 -20.43
N GLU A 488 -12.10 -18.15 -19.25
CA GLU A 488 -12.97 -19.32 -19.03
C GLU A 488 -14.35 -19.13 -19.68
N ARG A 489 -14.94 -17.94 -19.55
CA ARG A 489 -16.24 -17.60 -20.16
C ARG A 489 -16.18 -17.62 -21.69
N VAL A 490 -15.19 -16.95 -22.27
CA VAL A 490 -15.02 -16.88 -23.73
C VAL A 490 -14.75 -18.27 -24.33
N LYS A 491 -14.03 -19.16 -23.62
CA LYS A 491 -13.86 -20.55 -24.07
C LYS A 491 -15.17 -21.35 -24.11
N LEU A 492 -16.04 -21.13 -23.13
CA LEU A 492 -17.36 -21.79 -23.07
C LEU A 492 -18.28 -21.34 -24.20
N GLU A 493 -18.21 -20.06 -24.60
CA GLU A 493 -19.00 -19.50 -25.70
C GLU A 493 -18.44 -19.88 -27.09
N GLY A 494 -17.14 -20.18 -27.21
CA GLY A 494 -16.50 -20.63 -28.45
C GLY A 494 -16.62 -22.14 -28.75
N VAL A 495 -17.19 -22.89 -27.79
CA VAL A 495 -17.46 -24.35 -27.92
C VAL A 495 -18.96 -24.61 -28.18
N ALA A 496 -19.82 -23.60 -28.10
CA ALA A 496 -21.24 -23.65 -28.48
C ALA A 496 -21.44 -23.05 -29.88
#